data_ef252a212a17187d2bcba64e16ab81b3
#
_entry.id   ef252a212a17187d2bcba64e16ab81b3
#
_cell.length_a   1.000
_cell.length_b   1.000
_cell.length_c   1.000
_cell.angle_alpha   90.00
_cell.angle_beta   90.00
_cell.angle_gamma   90.00
#
_symmetry.space_group_name_H-M   'P 1'
#
loop_
_entity.id
_entity.type
_entity.pdbx_description
1 polymer ?
#
loop_
_entity_poly.entity_id
_entity_poly.type
_entity_poly.pdbx_seq_one_letter_code
_entity_poly.pdbx_strand_id
1 'polypeptide(L)'
;MQEIDFENGKTSISAETFKAFQKNVKDAFKNYKTGELTINQDVIKNGNLAYVSLTKDENNTVNLSLRWNVDSNNPIKANTDYRIAYLPQEFRPAVNFVYGGARAESPYGNATFVIAKEDGRIVITASQVSKIIAISATFKAQGGIEV
;
A
#
# COMPACT_ATOMS: atom_id res chain seq x y z
N MET A 1 36.03 -6.88 7.72
CA MET A 1 35.57 -5.73 8.54
C MET A 1 36.64 -4.65 8.52
N GLN A 2 36.22 -3.43 8.27
CA GLN A 2 37.16 -2.30 8.30
C GLN A 2 37.43 -1.89 9.74
N GLU A 3 38.68 -1.72 10.06
CA GLU A 3 39.08 -1.27 11.38
C GLU A 3 38.96 0.24 11.49
N ILE A 4 38.52 0.69 12.65
CA ILE A 4 38.58 2.10 12.99
C ILE A 4 39.93 2.32 13.64
N ASP A 5 40.70 3.26 13.10
CA ASP A 5 42.04 3.59 13.64
C ASP A 5 41.88 4.55 14.83
N PHE A 6 42.15 4.06 16.02
CA PHE A 6 42.19 4.85 17.24
C PHE A 6 43.57 5.31 17.64
N GLU A 7 44.62 4.97 16.85
CA GLU A 7 45.96 5.40 17.11
C GLU A 7 46.08 6.92 17.02
N ASN A 8 46.94 7.50 17.77
CA ASN A 8 47.17 8.95 17.83
C ASN A 8 45.95 9.76 18.30
N GLY A 9 45.03 9.15 19.00
CA GLY A 9 43.82 9.85 19.49
C GLY A 9 42.86 10.30 18.40
N LYS A 10 43.00 9.77 17.20
CA LYS A 10 42.11 10.07 16.09
C LYS A 10 41.12 8.94 15.89
N THR A 11 39.85 9.27 15.99
CA THR A 11 38.78 8.39 15.59
C THR A 11 38.38 8.79 14.19
N SER A 12 38.74 7.97 13.20
CA SER A 12 38.30 8.22 11.84
C SER A 12 37.71 6.95 11.26
N ILE A 13 36.54 7.08 10.66
CA ILE A 13 35.96 6.01 9.87
C ILE A 13 36.66 6.05 8.52
N SER A 14 37.19 4.91 8.06
CA SER A 14 37.79 4.84 6.74
C SER A 14 36.77 5.12 5.66
N ALA A 15 37.23 5.63 4.50
CA ALA A 15 36.35 5.87 3.35
C ALA A 15 35.63 4.58 2.91
N GLU A 16 36.31 3.43 3.02
CA GLU A 16 35.72 2.13 2.67
C GLU A 16 34.63 1.70 3.63
N THR A 17 34.81 1.91 4.93
CA THR A 17 33.79 1.64 5.95
C THR A 17 32.57 2.53 5.73
N PHE A 18 32.78 3.79 5.42
CA PHE A 18 31.68 4.73 5.12
C PHE A 18 30.91 4.34 3.86
N LYS A 19 31.62 3.92 2.80
CA LYS A 19 31.01 3.42 1.58
C LYS A 19 30.19 2.15 1.82
N ALA A 20 30.70 1.23 2.64
CA ALA A 20 29.98 0.02 3.01
C ALA A 20 28.68 0.34 3.76
N PHE A 21 28.72 1.30 4.68
CA PHE A 21 27.54 1.78 5.38
C PHE A 21 26.50 2.40 4.43
N GLN A 22 26.94 3.26 3.51
CA GLN A 22 26.06 3.87 2.50
C GLN A 22 25.42 2.81 1.60
N LYS A 23 26.19 1.80 1.22
CA LYS A 23 25.68 0.69 0.42
C LYS A 23 24.61 -0.10 1.18
N ASN A 24 24.83 -0.39 2.45
CA ASN A 24 23.86 -1.11 3.28
C ASN A 24 22.56 -0.32 3.42
N VAL A 25 22.64 0.99 3.59
CA VAL A 25 21.47 1.86 3.63
C VAL A 25 20.72 1.84 2.29
N LYS A 26 21.42 1.96 1.17
CA LYS A 26 20.84 1.87 -0.17
C LYS A 26 20.18 0.52 -0.43
N ASP A 27 20.85 -0.57 -0.03
CA ASP A 27 20.33 -1.92 -0.24
C ASP A 27 19.06 -2.16 0.58
N ALA A 28 18.96 -1.61 1.78
CA ALA A 28 17.74 -1.66 2.58
C ALA A 28 16.57 -0.97 1.88
N PHE A 29 16.79 0.18 1.24
CA PHE A 29 15.77 0.88 0.46
C PHE A 29 15.47 0.21 -0.89
N LYS A 30 16.44 -0.46 -1.51
CA LYS A 30 16.25 -1.18 -2.76
C LYS A 30 15.30 -2.36 -2.65
N ASN A 31 15.19 -2.95 -1.46
CA ASN A 31 14.29 -4.07 -1.20
C ASN A 31 12.84 -3.63 -0.99
N TYR A 32 12.61 -2.32 -1.02
CA TYR A 32 11.31 -1.72 -0.88
C TYR A 32 10.73 -1.42 -2.26
N LYS A 33 9.63 -2.07 -2.60
CA LYS A 33 8.99 -1.90 -3.91
C LYS A 33 7.76 -1.03 -3.79
N THR A 34 7.53 -0.20 -4.80
CA THR A 34 6.28 0.52 -4.98
C THR A 34 5.49 -0.11 -6.12
N GLY A 35 4.17 -0.02 -6.02
CA GLY A 35 3.28 -0.54 -7.05
C GLY A 35 2.25 0.51 -7.48
N GLU A 36 1.60 0.23 -8.59
CA GLU A 36 0.52 1.05 -9.12
C GLU A 36 -0.76 0.24 -9.20
N LEU A 37 -1.87 0.86 -8.81
CA LEU A 37 -3.19 0.26 -8.94
C LEU A 37 -3.70 0.42 -10.37
N THR A 38 -4.40 -0.61 -10.86
CA THR A 38 -5.23 -0.46 -12.06
C THR A 38 -6.58 0.06 -11.63
N ILE A 39 -6.92 1.28 -12.02
CA ILE A 39 -8.15 1.95 -11.61
C ILE A 39 -9.33 1.45 -12.45
N ASN A 40 -10.43 1.12 -11.79
CA ASN A 40 -11.68 0.78 -12.48
C ASN A 40 -12.43 2.07 -12.83
N GLN A 41 -12.24 2.55 -14.05
CA GLN A 41 -12.83 3.81 -14.50
C GLN A 41 -14.36 3.76 -14.60
N ASP A 42 -14.95 2.58 -14.75
CA ASP A 42 -16.40 2.43 -14.78
C ASP A 42 -17.04 2.77 -13.43
N VAL A 43 -16.29 2.64 -12.36
CA VAL A 43 -16.71 2.97 -10.99
C VAL A 43 -16.25 4.36 -10.58
N ILE A 44 -14.99 4.69 -10.84
CA ILE A 44 -14.40 5.97 -10.42
C ILE A 44 -14.97 7.13 -11.22
N LYS A 45 -15.16 6.96 -12.54
CA LYS A 45 -15.72 7.96 -13.45
C LYS A 45 -14.97 9.29 -13.36
N ASN A 46 -15.63 10.38 -12.96
CA ASN A 46 -15.04 11.71 -12.78
C ASN A 46 -14.53 11.94 -11.35
N GLY A 47 -14.64 10.95 -10.48
CA GLY A 47 -13.96 10.96 -9.20
C GLY A 47 -12.48 10.63 -9.38
N ASN A 48 -11.77 10.41 -8.28
CA ASN A 48 -10.36 10.01 -8.33
C ASN A 48 -9.94 9.23 -7.10
N LEU A 49 -8.85 8.47 -7.26
CA LEU A 49 -8.12 7.90 -6.14
C LEU A 49 -6.96 8.84 -5.82
N ALA A 50 -6.93 9.35 -4.60
CA ALA A 50 -5.92 10.28 -4.13
C ALA A 50 -5.08 9.64 -3.02
N TYR A 51 -3.90 10.20 -2.79
CA TYR A 51 -3.00 9.74 -1.73
C TYR A 51 -2.72 8.23 -1.79
N VAL A 52 -2.63 7.70 -2.99
CA VAL A 52 -2.36 6.27 -3.19
C VAL A 52 -0.92 5.98 -2.82
N SER A 53 -0.75 5.06 -1.88
CA SER A 53 0.55 4.52 -1.51
C SER A 53 0.44 3.00 -1.49
N LEU A 54 1.21 2.35 -2.32
CA LEU A 54 1.28 0.89 -2.40
C LEU A 54 2.74 0.48 -2.36
N THR A 55 3.12 -0.18 -1.29
CA THR A 55 4.51 -0.58 -1.05
C THR A 55 4.58 -2.00 -0.56
N LYS A 56 5.69 -2.66 -0.83
CA LYS A 56 6.00 -4.00 -0.34
C LYS A 56 7.45 -4.05 0.10
N ASP A 57 7.69 -4.54 1.31
CA ASP A 57 9.03 -4.73 1.83
C ASP A 57 9.63 -6.08 1.42
N GLU A 58 10.86 -6.34 1.86
CA GLU A 58 11.56 -7.59 1.55
C GLU A 58 10.92 -8.83 2.18
N ASN A 59 10.07 -8.65 3.19
CA ASN A 59 9.33 -9.72 3.84
C ASN A 59 7.95 -9.93 3.21
N ASN A 60 7.69 -9.32 2.07
CA ASN A 60 6.40 -9.35 1.38
C ASN A 60 5.24 -8.75 2.17
N THR A 61 5.54 -7.85 3.10
CA THR A 61 4.51 -7.07 3.77
C THR A 61 4.10 -5.91 2.88
N VAL A 62 2.84 -5.91 2.50
CA VAL A 62 2.23 -4.87 1.68
C VAL A 62 1.55 -3.85 2.57
N ASN A 63 1.79 -2.58 2.31
CA ASN A 63 1.05 -1.48 2.88
C ASN A 63 0.32 -0.76 1.75
N LEU A 64 -0.98 -0.67 1.87
CA LEU A 64 -1.86 0.03 0.94
C LEU A 64 -2.59 1.13 1.67
N SER A 65 -2.54 2.33 1.14
CA SER A 65 -3.29 3.47 1.63
C SER A 65 -3.85 4.23 0.43
N LEU A 66 -5.10 4.61 0.49
CA LEU A 66 -5.71 5.42 -0.57
C LEU A 66 -6.94 6.16 -0.05
N ARG A 67 -7.31 7.19 -0.79
CA ARG A 67 -8.53 7.94 -0.58
C ARG A 67 -9.32 7.96 -1.89
N TRP A 68 -10.55 7.52 -1.85
CA TRP A 68 -11.46 7.61 -2.97
C TRP A 68 -12.33 8.86 -2.81
N ASN A 69 -12.16 9.81 -3.71
CA ASN A 69 -13.03 10.95 -3.85
C ASN A 69 -14.13 10.57 -4.85
N VAL A 70 -15.32 10.37 -4.32
CA VAL A 70 -16.46 9.89 -5.13
C VAL A 70 -16.90 10.99 -6.09
N ASP A 71 -17.19 10.59 -7.32
CA ASP A 71 -17.76 11.49 -8.33
C ASP A 71 -19.13 12.01 -7.85
N SER A 72 -19.23 13.33 -7.68
CA SER A 72 -20.46 13.96 -7.18
C SER A 72 -21.66 13.78 -8.11
N ASN A 73 -21.42 13.54 -9.39
CA ASN A 73 -22.48 13.27 -10.37
C ASN A 73 -22.91 11.80 -10.40
N ASN A 74 -22.13 10.93 -9.74
CA ASN A 74 -22.40 9.49 -9.64
C ASN A 74 -22.20 9.06 -8.20
N PRO A 75 -23.06 9.49 -7.27
CA PRO A 75 -22.90 9.14 -5.86
C PRO A 75 -23.06 7.64 -5.66
N ILE A 76 -22.34 7.13 -4.67
CA ILE A 76 -22.44 5.72 -4.30
C ILE A 76 -23.77 5.45 -3.60
N LYS A 77 -24.23 4.22 -3.73
CA LYS A 77 -25.42 3.73 -3.01
C LYS A 77 -24.98 3.08 -1.71
N ALA A 78 -25.78 3.25 -0.66
CA ALA A 78 -25.53 2.57 0.60
C ALA A 78 -25.60 1.05 0.44
N ASN A 79 -24.75 0.35 1.17
CA ASN A 79 -24.73 -1.13 1.23
C ASN A 79 -24.55 -1.79 -0.15
N THR A 80 -23.81 -1.15 -1.01
CA THR A 80 -23.53 -1.63 -2.37
C THR A 80 -22.01 -1.76 -2.53
N ASP A 81 -21.60 -2.85 -3.15
CA ASP A 81 -20.18 -3.15 -3.38
C ASP A 81 -19.66 -2.40 -4.61
N TYR A 82 -18.52 -1.75 -4.46
CA TYR A 82 -17.85 -1.04 -5.54
C TYR A 82 -16.41 -1.55 -5.70
N ARG A 83 -16.10 -2.08 -6.86
CA ARG A 83 -14.72 -2.45 -7.23
C ARG A 83 -14.02 -1.22 -7.75
N ILE A 84 -13.17 -0.62 -6.93
CA ILE A 84 -12.55 0.66 -7.28
C ILE A 84 -11.24 0.51 -8.03
N ALA A 85 -10.51 -0.56 -7.78
CA ALA A 85 -9.19 -0.77 -8.36
C ALA A 85 -8.75 -2.22 -8.20
N TYR A 86 -7.60 -2.54 -8.82
CA TYR A 86 -6.98 -3.86 -8.76
C TYR A 86 -5.50 -3.72 -8.41
N LEU A 87 -5.03 -4.58 -7.51
CA LEU A 87 -3.61 -4.71 -7.20
C LEU A 87 -2.87 -5.45 -8.31
N PRO A 88 -1.64 -5.03 -8.66
CA PRO A 88 -0.80 -5.86 -9.52
C PRO A 88 -0.46 -7.17 -8.83
N GLN A 89 -0.17 -8.21 -9.62
CA GLN A 89 -0.05 -9.58 -9.15
C GLN A 89 0.90 -9.75 -7.96
N GLU A 90 2.05 -9.09 -7.98
CA GLU A 90 3.05 -9.23 -6.92
C GLU A 90 2.65 -8.59 -5.58
N PHE A 91 1.57 -7.80 -5.57
CA PHE A 91 1.05 -7.14 -4.35
C PHE A 91 -0.24 -7.79 -3.83
N ARG A 92 -0.72 -8.84 -4.47
CA ARG A 92 -1.96 -9.50 -4.06
C ARG A 92 -1.77 -10.31 -2.78
N PRO A 93 -2.83 -10.42 -1.94
CA PRO A 93 -2.73 -11.14 -0.67
C PRO A 93 -2.34 -12.61 -0.81
N ALA A 94 -1.61 -13.13 0.17
CA ALA A 94 -1.34 -14.56 0.28
C ALA A 94 -2.59 -15.34 0.71
N VAL A 95 -3.46 -14.73 1.48
CA VAL A 95 -4.75 -15.30 1.88
C VAL A 95 -5.83 -14.96 0.86
N ASN A 96 -6.91 -15.74 0.81
CA ASN A 96 -7.96 -15.56 -0.20
C ASN A 96 -8.59 -14.16 -0.16
N PHE A 97 -8.82 -13.64 1.03
CA PHE A 97 -9.39 -12.31 1.22
C PHE A 97 -8.77 -11.59 2.41
N VAL A 98 -8.53 -10.30 2.25
CA VAL A 98 -8.18 -9.39 3.34
C VAL A 98 -9.36 -8.48 3.58
N TYR A 99 -9.81 -8.38 4.81
CA TYR A 99 -10.95 -7.56 5.21
C TYR A 99 -10.50 -6.46 6.14
N GLY A 100 -11.19 -5.33 6.10
CA GLY A 100 -10.92 -4.27 7.05
C GLY A 100 -11.99 -3.20 7.04
N GLY A 101 -11.92 -2.34 8.06
CA GLY A 101 -12.73 -1.15 8.13
C GLY A 101 -12.17 -0.04 7.27
N ALA A 102 -13.05 0.81 6.79
CA ALA A 102 -12.71 1.99 6.03
C ALA A 102 -13.36 3.21 6.67
N ARG A 103 -12.79 4.37 6.42
CA ARG A 103 -13.37 5.64 6.87
C ARG A 103 -14.22 6.24 5.77
N ALA A 104 -15.49 6.49 6.07
CA ALA A 104 -16.38 7.20 5.18
C ALA A 104 -16.63 8.61 5.71
N GLU A 105 -16.60 9.60 4.85
CA GLU A 105 -16.79 11.00 5.20
C GLU A 105 -17.82 11.70 4.31
N SER A 106 -18.45 12.73 4.87
CA SER A 106 -19.39 13.63 4.21
C SER A 106 -20.63 12.93 3.71
N PRO A 107 -21.44 12.34 4.59
CA PRO A 107 -21.35 12.30 6.05
C PRO A 107 -20.44 11.18 6.56
N TYR A 108 -20.05 11.24 7.81
CA TYR A 108 -19.30 10.16 8.48
C TYR A 108 -20.20 8.93 8.60
N GLY A 109 -19.63 7.80 8.31
CA GLY A 109 -20.32 6.53 8.39
C GLY A 109 -19.37 5.36 8.41
N ASN A 110 -19.93 4.16 8.48
CA ASN A 110 -19.18 2.93 8.45
C ASN A 110 -18.96 2.49 7.01
N ALA A 111 -17.73 2.09 6.74
CA ALA A 111 -17.39 1.45 5.47
C ALA A 111 -16.46 0.29 5.73
N THR A 112 -16.40 -0.63 4.80
CA THR A 112 -15.51 -1.79 4.83
C THR A 112 -14.83 -1.95 3.48
N PHE A 113 -13.69 -2.64 3.49
CA PHE A 113 -13.04 -3.05 2.27
C PHE A 113 -12.75 -4.55 2.27
N VAL A 114 -12.66 -5.10 1.09
CA VAL A 114 -12.19 -6.47 0.83
C VAL A 114 -11.18 -6.42 -0.30
N ILE A 115 -10.06 -7.12 -0.12
CA ILE A 115 -9.05 -7.30 -1.16
C ILE A 115 -8.97 -8.79 -1.46
N ALA A 116 -9.18 -9.18 -2.70
CA ALA A 116 -9.17 -10.57 -3.12
C ALA A 116 -7.82 -10.98 -3.69
N LYS A 117 -7.38 -12.19 -3.35
CA LYS A 117 -6.17 -12.79 -3.90
C LYS A 117 -6.25 -13.05 -5.40
N GLU A 118 -7.40 -13.49 -5.87
CA GLU A 118 -7.57 -14.01 -7.23
C GLU A 118 -7.19 -13.00 -8.31
N ASP A 119 -7.72 -11.80 -8.22
CA ASP A 119 -7.52 -10.74 -9.21
C ASP A 119 -7.01 -9.42 -8.60
N GLY A 120 -6.82 -9.39 -7.29
CA GLY A 120 -6.36 -8.19 -6.59
C GLY A 120 -7.42 -7.10 -6.46
N ARG A 121 -8.69 -7.42 -6.72
CA ARG A 121 -9.75 -6.41 -6.64
C ARG A 121 -9.86 -5.81 -5.25
N ILE A 122 -10.05 -4.51 -5.20
CA ILE A 122 -10.34 -3.75 -3.99
C ILE A 122 -11.80 -3.36 -4.05
N VAL A 123 -12.60 -3.91 -3.15
CA VAL A 123 -14.04 -3.69 -3.10
C VAL A 123 -14.37 -2.91 -1.84
N ILE A 124 -15.15 -1.84 -2.00
CA ILE A 124 -15.58 -0.98 -0.89
C ILE A 124 -17.09 -1.01 -0.78
N THR A 125 -17.56 -1.09 0.45
CA THR A 125 -18.98 -1.04 0.78
C THR A 125 -19.19 -0.03 1.91
N ALA A 126 -20.02 0.97 1.69
CA ALA A 126 -20.34 1.98 2.70
C ALA A 126 -21.77 1.83 3.19
N SER A 127 -22.00 2.10 4.46
CA SER A 127 -23.35 2.00 5.06
C SER A 127 -24.28 3.14 4.63
N GLN A 128 -23.72 4.19 4.06
CA GLN A 128 -24.49 5.36 3.60
C GLN A 128 -23.78 6.04 2.44
N VAL A 129 -24.50 6.88 1.71
CA VAL A 129 -23.92 7.71 0.65
C VAL A 129 -22.85 8.60 1.25
N SER A 130 -21.64 8.50 0.73
CA SER A 130 -20.47 9.23 1.23
C SER A 130 -19.71 9.85 0.07
N LYS A 131 -19.06 10.97 0.32
CA LYS A 131 -18.25 11.68 -0.70
C LYS A 131 -16.80 11.23 -0.72
N ILE A 132 -16.31 10.72 0.40
CA ILE A 132 -14.92 10.34 0.57
C ILE A 132 -14.86 9.01 1.30
N ILE A 133 -14.05 8.09 0.80
CA ILE A 133 -13.78 6.83 1.47
C ILE A 133 -12.27 6.62 1.49
N ALA A 134 -11.72 6.41 2.67
CA ALA A 134 -10.30 6.15 2.86
C ALA A 134 -10.07 4.77 3.42
N ILE A 135 -9.08 4.06 2.88
CA ILE A 135 -8.64 2.77 3.39
C ILE A 135 -7.16 2.77 3.71
N SER A 136 -6.81 1.93 4.66
CA SER A 136 -5.44 1.60 4.99
C SER A 136 -5.39 0.11 5.32
N ALA A 137 -4.52 -0.63 4.66
CA ALA A 137 -4.41 -2.07 4.82
C ALA A 137 -2.95 -2.51 4.88
N THR A 138 -2.69 -3.49 5.72
CA THR A 138 -1.38 -4.13 5.81
C THR A 138 -1.59 -5.63 5.77
N PHE A 139 -0.90 -6.32 4.87
CA PHE A 139 -1.06 -7.77 4.68
C PHE A 139 0.18 -8.36 4.04
N LYS A 140 0.28 -9.69 4.07
CA LYS A 140 1.34 -10.42 3.36
C LYS A 140 0.94 -10.69 1.92
N ALA A 141 1.85 -10.42 1.00
CA ALA A 141 1.67 -10.75 -0.42
C ALA A 141 1.93 -12.23 -0.68
N GLN A 142 1.31 -12.73 -1.74
CA GLN A 142 1.55 -14.09 -2.20
C GLN A 142 2.92 -14.21 -2.91
N GLY A 143 3.43 -15.45 -3.00
CA GLY A 143 4.55 -15.78 -3.86
C GLY A 143 5.93 -15.34 -3.37
N GLY A 144 6.04 -14.84 -2.15
CA GLY A 144 7.29 -14.37 -1.63
C GLY A 144 8.10 -15.40 -0.84
N ILE A 145 7.57 -16.57 -0.60
CA ILE A 145 8.28 -17.61 0.14
C ILE A 145 8.69 -18.67 -0.84
N GLU A 146 9.92 -18.60 -1.26
CA GLU A 146 10.57 -19.75 -1.86
C GLU A 146 11.08 -20.65 -0.74
N VAL A 147 10.56 -21.81 -0.74
CA VAL A 147 11.01 -22.83 0.19
C VAL A 147 12.03 -23.72 -0.51
#